data_f241c35412da77a2f77304971815bfe2
#
_entry.id   f241c35412da77a2f77304971815bfe2
#
_cell.length_a   1.000
_cell.length_b   1.000
_cell.length_c   1.000
_cell.angle_alpha   90.00
_cell.angle_beta   90.00
_cell.angle_gamma   90.00
#
_symmetry.space_group_name_H-M   'P 1'
#
loop_
_entity.id
_entity.type
_entity.pdbx_description
1 polymer ?
#
loop_
_entity_poly.entity_id
_entity_poly.type
_entity_poly.pdbx_seq_one_letter_code
_entity_poly.pdbx_strand_id
1 'polypeptide(L)'
;EAAKALNKFDIEIIEKHHNKKVDSPSGTAVMIANAVKEIREQSEFIYGRHGRTGKRQQNEVGIHAVRGGTIVGEHSAIFAGNDEILEINHSARSKNVFAEGAIAAAKYLVNQESGFYNMDDMLG
;
A
#
# COMPACT_ATOMS: atom_id res chain seq x y z
N GLU A 1 0.09 -1.24 -12.11
CA GLU A 1 1.07 -1.49 -13.19
C GLU A 1 2.15 -2.46 -12.73
N ALA A 2 2.94 -2.22 -11.64
CA ALA A 2 4.02 -3.11 -11.21
C ALA A 2 3.55 -4.57 -10.99
N ALA A 3 2.42 -4.78 -10.29
CA ALA A 3 1.85 -6.11 -10.07
C ALA A 3 1.48 -6.84 -11.37
N LYS A 4 1.15 -6.11 -12.42
CA LYS A 4 0.86 -6.65 -13.76
C LYS A 4 2.15 -7.02 -14.50
N ALA A 5 3.11 -6.10 -14.52
CA ALA A 5 4.39 -6.32 -15.22
C ALA A 5 5.22 -7.43 -14.57
N LEU A 6 5.22 -7.50 -13.22
CA LEU A 6 6.02 -8.43 -12.43
C LEU A 6 5.18 -9.62 -11.94
N ASN A 7 4.39 -10.23 -12.80
CA ASN A 7 3.35 -11.21 -12.46
C ASN A 7 3.86 -12.50 -11.79
N LYS A 8 5.16 -12.80 -11.88
CA LYS A 8 5.81 -13.96 -11.25
C LYS A 8 6.54 -13.63 -9.95
N PHE A 9 6.59 -12.35 -9.58
CA PHE A 9 7.27 -11.91 -8.36
C PHE A 9 6.39 -12.14 -7.13
N ASP A 10 7.01 -12.49 -6.02
CA ASP A 10 6.38 -12.50 -4.72
C ASP A 10 6.09 -11.06 -4.26
N ILE A 11 4.95 -10.83 -3.64
CA ILE A 11 4.56 -9.49 -3.20
C ILE A 11 4.42 -9.46 -1.69
N GLU A 12 5.14 -8.52 -1.07
CA GLU A 12 5.05 -8.24 0.36
C GLU A 12 4.80 -6.73 0.56
N ILE A 13 3.95 -6.39 1.51
CA ILE A 13 3.62 -5.02 1.86
C ILE A 13 4.05 -4.80 3.30
N ILE A 14 4.82 -3.74 3.56
CA ILE A 14 5.22 -3.36 4.91
C ILE A 14 4.72 -1.94 5.16
N GLU A 15 4.02 -1.74 6.29
CA GLU A 15 3.62 -0.40 6.73
C GLU A 15 4.16 -0.12 8.12
N LYS A 16 4.53 1.13 8.37
CA LYS A 16 5.07 1.58 9.65
C LYS A 16 4.36 2.85 10.10
N HIS A 17 3.91 2.87 11.34
CA HIS A 17 3.25 4.01 11.96
C HIS A 17 3.67 4.17 13.43
N HIS A 18 3.28 5.29 14.01
CA HIS A 18 3.51 5.61 15.41
C HIS A 18 2.88 4.57 16.35
N ASN A 19 3.41 4.50 17.57
CA ASN A 19 2.99 3.54 18.60
C ASN A 19 1.57 3.77 19.15
N LYS A 20 0.91 4.87 18.78
CA LYS A 20 -0.47 5.20 19.18
C LYS A 20 -1.52 4.82 18.12
N LYS A 21 -1.11 4.29 16.97
CA LYS A 21 -2.05 3.85 15.93
C LYS A 21 -2.77 2.58 16.37
N VAL A 22 -4.09 2.63 16.44
CA VAL A 22 -4.93 1.54 16.97
C VAL A 22 -5.33 0.50 15.95
N ASP A 23 -5.47 0.90 14.67
CA ASP A 23 -5.82 -0.01 13.58
C ASP A 23 -4.56 -0.62 12.93
N SER A 24 -4.68 -1.84 12.44
CA SER A 24 -3.63 -2.59 11.74
C SER A 24 -4.27 -3.65 10.84
N PRO A 25 -3.83 -3.80 9.58
CA PRO A 25 -2.93 -2.89 8.87
C PRO A 25 -3.57 -1.53 8.59
N SER A 26 -2.74 -0.54 8.17
CA SER A 26 -3.23 0.79 7.80
C SER A 26 -4.16 0.74 6.57
N GLY A 27 -5.08 1.71 6.46
CA GLY A 27 -5.95 1.82 5.30
C GLY A 27 -5.19 1.86 3.97
N THR A 28 -4.06 2.57 3.91
CA THR A 28 -3.20 2.62 2.71
C THR A 28 -2.61 1.25 2.36
N ALA A 29 -2.17 0.48 3.35
CA ALA A 29 -1.68 -0.88 3.10
C ALA A 29 -2.78 -1.79 2.54
N VAL A 30 -4.01 -1.66 3.06
CA VAL A 30 -5.18 -2.38 2.54
C VAL A 30 -5.50 -1.95 1.10
N MET A 31 -5.43 -0.65 0.79
CA MET A 31 -5.65 -0.15 -0.58
C MET A 31 -4.60 -0.72 -1.55
N ILE A 32 -3.32 -0.75 -1.17
CA ILE A 32 -2.25 -1.35 -2.00
C ILE A 32 -2.52 -2.85 -2.22
N ALA A 33 -2.89 -3.58 -1.17
CA ALA A 33 -3.20 -5.01 -1.27
C ALA A 33 -4.40 -5.28 -2.19
N ASN A 34 -5.46 -4.48 -2.09
CA ASN A 34 -6.62 -4.58 -2.96
C ASN A 34 -6.28 -4.27 -4.42
N ALA A 35 -5.48 -3.24 -4.69
CA ALA A 35 -5.01 -2.93 -6.05
C ALA A 35 -4.16 -4.08 -6.66
N VAL A 36 -3.39 -4.80 -5.83
CA VAL A 36 -2.72 -6.04 -6.26
C VAL A 36 -3.76 -7.12 -6.59
N LYS A 37 -4.76 -7.31 -5.72
CA LYS A 37 -5.78 -8.35 -5.89
C LYS A 37 -6.66 -8.13 -7.12
N GLU A 38 -6.94 -6.90 -7.51
CA GLU A 38 -7.65 -6.57 -8.76
C GLU A 38 -6.92 -7.10 -10.01
N ILE A 39 -5.59 -7.18 -9.96
CA ILE A 39 -4.75 -7.71 -11.05
C ILE A 39 -4.49 -9.22 -10.88
N ARG A 40 -4.36 -9.67 -9.63
CA ARG A 40 -4.08 -11.06 -9.25
C ARG A 40 -5.25 -11.59 -8.42
N GLU A 41 -6.35 -11.89 -9.04
CA GLU A 41 -7.64 -12.27 -8.40
C GLU A 41 -7.51 -13.40 -7.37
N GLN A 42 -6.57 -14.34 -7.59
CA GLN A 42 -6.32 -15.47 -6.69
C GLN A 42 -5.45 -15.11 -5.46
N SER A 43 -5.12 -13.82 -5.28
CA SER A 43 -4.29 -13.39 -4.15
C SER A 43 -4.97 -13.65 -2.81
N GLU A 44 -4.17 -14.20 -1.88
CA GLU A 44 -4.54 -14.41 -0.48
C GLU A 44 -3.72 -13.48 0.41
N PHE A 45 -4.36 -12.74 1.30
CA PHE A 45 -3.69 -11.81 2.21
C PHE A 45 -3.20 -12.56 3.46
N ILE A 46 -1.90 -12.49 3.71
CA ILE A 46 -1.24 -13.08 4.87
C ILE A 46 -0.77 -11.98 5.81
N TYR A 47 -1.38 -11.90 6.99
CA TYR A 47 -1.09 -10.85 7.98
C TYR A 47 0.04 -11.29 8.92
N GLY A 48 1.27 -11.04 8.51
CA GLY A 48 2.46 -11.49 9.19
C GLY A 48 2.69 -13.01 9.05
N ARG A 49 3.87 -13.45 9.51
CA ARG A 49 4.20 -14.89 9.61
C ARG A 49 4.81 -15.17 10.95
N HIS A 50 4.42 -16.30 11.55
CA HIS A 50 4.91 -16.72 12.86
C HIS A 50 5.06 -18.24 12.91
N GLY A 51 6.12 -18.73 13.54
CA GLY A 51 6.37 -20.17 13.71
C GLY A 51 6.69 -20.89 12.39
N ARG A 52 6.22 -22.12 12.26
CA ARG A 52 6.44 -22.95 11.07
C ARG A 52 5.22 -22.89 10.16
N THR A 53 5.18 -21.88 9.28
CA THR A 53 4.06 -21.65 8.36
C THR A 53 4.17 -22.44 7.05
N GLY A 54 5.25 -23.20 6.84
CA GLY A 54 5.57 -23.84 5.56
C GLY A 54 6.20 -22.85 4.57
N LYS A 55 6.37 -23.32 3.35
CA LYS A 55 6.88 -22.46 2.26
C LYS A 55 5.80 -21.48 1.81
N ARG A 56 6.21 -20.24 1.50
CA ARG A 56 5.37 -19.24 0.87
C ARG A 56 4.73 -19.77 -0.42
N GLN A 57 3.44 -19.50 -0.59
CA GLN A 57 2.74 -19.83 -1.83
C GLN A 57 2.80 -18.65 -2.82
N GLN A 58 2.72 -18.94 -4.12
CA GLN A 58 2.80 -17.94 -5.18
C GLN A 58 1.69 -16.89 -5.11
N ASN A 59 0.51 -17.27 -4.62
CA ASN A 59 -0.66 -16.40 -4.51
C ASN A 59 -0.71 -15.58 -3.21
N GLU A 60 0.21 -15.79 -2.28
CA GLU A 60 0.26 -14.99 -1.06
C GLU A 60 0.66 -13.55 -1.35
N VAL A 61 0.01 -12.61 -0.66
CA VAL A 61 0.44 -11.22 -0.50
C VAL A 61 0.61 -10.98 0.99
N GLY A 62 1.87 -10.89 1.43
CA GLY A 62 2.16 -10.64 2.84
C GLY A 62 1.89 -9.18 3.20
N ILE A 63 1.29 -8.95 4.37
CA ILE A 63 1.02 -7.61 4.89
C ILE A 63 1.56 -7.53 6.31
N HIS A 64 2.50 -6.62 6.54
CA HIS A 64 3.24 -6.51 7.79
C HIS A 64 3.11 -5.11 8.36
N ALA A 65 2.76 -5.01 9.64
CA ALA A 65 2.57 -3.75 10.33
C ALA A 65 3.62 -3.56 11.42
N VAL A 66 4.32 -2.43 11.35
CA VAL A 66 5.29 -2.01 12.37
C VAL A 66 4.73 -0.81 13.12
N ARG A 67 4.86 -0.82 14.45
CA ARG A 67 4.45 0.27 15.34
C ARG A 67 5.64 0.73 16.17
N GLY A 68 5.97 2.03 16.10
CA GLY A 68 7.11 2.55 16.84
C GLY A 68 7.19 4.07 16.85
N GLY A 69 7.61 4.62 17.96
CA GLY A 69 7.90 6.04 18.12
C GLY A 69 6.79 6.95 17.60
N THR A 70 7.20 7.94 16.83
CA THR A 70 6.35 8.96 16.22
C THR A 70 6.29 8.87 14.70
N ILE A 71 6.51 7.70 14.12
CA ILE A 71 6.48 7.47 12.67
C ILE A 71 5.15 7.97 12.11
N VAL A 72 5.20 8.90 11.18
CA VAL A 72 3.99 9.52 10.59
C VAL A 72 3.24 8.52 9.73
N GLY A 73 3.96 7.82 8.86
CA GLY A 73 3.45 6.76 8.00
C GLY A 73 4.44 6.42 6.90
N GLU A 74 4.80 5.16 6.80
CA GLU A 74 5.65 4.62 5.74
C GLU A 74 4.98 3.39 5.14
N HIS A 75 5.09 3.24 3.83
CA HIS A 75 4.54 2.10 3.11
C HIS A 75 5.55 1.63 2.08
N SER A 76 5.81 0.34 2.04
CA SER A 76 6.68 -0.32 1.07
C SER A 76 5.91 -1.44 0.39
N ALA A 77 5.88 -1.44 -0.94
CA ALA A 77 5.46 -2.58 -1.74
C ALA A 77 6.71 -3.23 -2.33
N ILE A 78 6.98 -4.45 -1.94
CA ILE A 78 8.16 -5.23 -2.32
C ILE A 78 7.72 -6.27 -3.35
N PHE A 79 8.40 -6.28 -4.48
CA PHE A 79 8.26 -7.28 -5.54
C PHE A 79 9.57 -8.05 -5.60
N ALA A 80 9.56 -9.28 -5.11
CA ALA A 80 10.75 -10.13 -5.02
C ALA A 80 10.72 -11.20 -6.13
N GLY A 81 11.65 -11.11 -7.05
CA GLY A 81 11.88 -12.07 -8.12
C GLY A 81 13.10 -12.96 -7.85
N ASN A 82 13.51 -13.72 -8.85
CA ASN A 82 14.75 -14.47 -8.79
C ASN A 82 15.93 -13.51 -9.01
N ASP A 83 16.80 -13.41 -8.02
CA ASP A 83 18.02 -12.57 -8.04
C ASP A 83 17.78 -11.06 -8.20
N GLU A 84 16.53 -10.59 -8.03
CA GLU A 84 16.18 -9.17 -8.12
C GLU A 84 15.03 -8.80 -7.19
N ILE A 85 15.00 -7.56 -6.74
CA ILE A 85 13.92 -6.99 -5.94
C ILE A 85 13.61 -5.60 -6.49
N LEU A 86 12.32 -5.31 -6.73
CA LEU A 86 11.82 -3.97 -6.93
C LEU A 86 11.04 -3.54 -5.68
N GLU A 87 11.35 -2.36 -5.15
CA GLU A 87 10.60 -1.77 -4.05
C GLU A 87 10.03 -0.41 -4.44
N ILE A 88 8.77 -0.20 -4.09
CA ILE A 88 8.11 1.10 -4.19
C ILE A 88 7.86 1.58 -2.77
N ASN A 89 8.57 2.63 -2.37
CA ASN A 89 8.55 3.14 -1.00
C ASN A 89 8.00 4.57 -0.94
N HIS A 90 7.12 4.83 0.02
CA HIS A 90 6.69 6.16 0.39
C HIS A 90 6.88 6.37 1.90
N SER A 91 7.48 7.48 2.28
CA SER A 91 7.69 7.88 3.68
C SER A 91 7.19 9.29 3.91
N ALA A 92 6.09 9.44 4.63
CA ALA A 92 5.58 10.74 5.05
C ALA A 92 6.43 11.29 6.20
N ARG A 93 7.02 12.48 6.03
CA ARG A 93 7.81 13.17 7.06
C ARG A 93 6.96 14.02 8.00
N SER A 94 5.79 14.46 7.54
CA SER A 94 4.81 15.17 8.33
C SER A 94 3.41 14.93 7.76
N LYS A 95 2.37 15.24 8.56
CA LYS A 95 0.98 15.19 8.09
C LYS A 95 0.64 16.28 7.08
N ASN A 96 1.49 17.28 6.90
CA ASN A 96 1.28 18.36 5.94
C ASN A 96 1.15 17.86 4.51
N VAL A 97 1.86 16.79 4.13
CA VAL A 97 1.74 16.19 2.79
C VAL A 97 0.30 15.77 2.48
N PHE A 98 -0.44 15.27 3.48
CA PHE A 98 -1.84 14.89 3.32
C PHE A 98 -2.76 16.10 3.26
N ALA A 99 -2.47 17.14 4.03
CA ALA A 99 -3.21 18.40 3.99
C ALA A 99 -3.05 19.11 2.63
N GLU A 100 -1.84 19.14 2.09
CA GLU A 100 -1.56 19.68 0.76
C GLU A 100 -2.33 18.90 -0.32
N GLY A 101 -2.33 17.57 -0.24
CA GLY A 101 -3.12 16.72 -1.13
C GLY A 101 -4.62 16.99 -1.05
N ALA A 102 -5.16 17.17 0.16
CA ALA A 102 -6.57 17.51 0.36
C ALA A 102 -6.93 18.88 -0.25
N ILE A 103 -6.05 19.88 -0.10
CA ILE A 103 -6.23 21.21 -0.72
C ILE A 103 -6.19 21.11 -2.25
N ALA A 104 -5.26 20.31 -2.81
CA ALA A 104 -5.18 20.08 -4.25
C ALA A 104 -6.45 19.41 -4.77
N ALA A 105 -6.95 18.38 -4.08
CA ALA A 105 -8.21 17.73 -4.44
C ALA A 105 -9.41 18.70 -4.36
N ALA A 106 -9.49 19.55 -3.34
CA ALA A 106 -10.53 20.57 -3.25
C ALA A 106 -10.49 21.55 -4.43
N LYS A 107 -9.31 22.03 -4.83
CA LYS A 107 -9.13 22.91 -6.00
C LYS A 107 -9.51 22.23 -7.30
N TYR A 108 -9.26 20.95 -7.43
CA TYR A 108 -9.71 20.15 -8.58
C TYR A 108 -11.24 20.09 -8.63
N LEU A 109 -11.86 19.70 -7.50
CA LEU A 109 -13.31 19.46 -7.41
C LEU A 109 -14.17 20.70 -7.70
N VAL A 110 -13.75 21.90 -7.33
CA VAL A 110 -14.55 23.13 -7.57
C VAL A 110 -14.74 23.44 -9.06
N ASN A 111 -13.97 22.83 -9.95
CA ASN A 111 -14.06 23.01 -11.38
C ASN A 111 -14.75 21.82 -12.08
N GLN A 112 -15.24 20.84 -11.31
CA GLN A 112 -15.90 19.65 -11.86
C GLN A 112 -17.42 19.80 -11.81
N GLU A 113 -18.11 19.09 -12.69
CA GLU A 113 -19.55 18.91 -12.59
C GLU A 113 -19.91 18.05 -11.36
N SER A 114 -21.20 18.02 -11.01
CA SER A 114 -21.65 17.15 -9.91
C SER A 114 -21.38 15.68 -10.23
N GLY A 115 -20.62 15.01 -9.37
CA GLY A 115 -20.21 13.62 -9.59
C GLY A 115 -19.37 13.07 -8.43
N PHE A 116 -18.94 11.83 -8.59
CA PHE A 116 -17.98 11.16 -7.69
C PHE A 116 -16.62 11.11 -8.40
N TYR A 117 -15.59 11.60 -7.72
CA TYR A 117 -14.24 11.69 -8.24
C TYR A 117 -13.25 11.07 -7.26
N ASN A 118 -12.22 10.45 -7.77
CA ASN A 118 -11.12 9.85 -7.01
C ASN A 118 -9.76 10.44 -7.41
N MET A 119 -8.68 9.91 -6.87
CA MET A 119 -7.34 10.41 -7.16
C MET A 119 -6.90 10.15 -8.60
N ASP A 120 -7.36 9.07 -9.23
CA ASP A 120 -7.01 8.76 -10.62
C ASP A 120 -7.62 9.82 -11.56
N ASP A 121 -8.84 10.25 -11.26
CA ASP A 121 -9.50 11.33 -12.03
C ASP A 121 -8.73 12.66 -11.93
N MET A 122 -8.14 12.93 -10.77
CA MET A 122 -7.36 14.15 -10.54
C MET A 122 -5.96 14.09 -11.16
N LEU A 123 -5.33 12.93 -11.19
CA LEU A 123 -3.95 12.78 -11.66
C LEU A 123 -3.84 12.52 -13.17
N GLY A 124 -4.93 12.12 -13.81
CA GLY A 124 -5.05 11.93 -15.26
C GLY A 124 -4.63 10.57 -15.71
#